data_4ea632bf762e69ed7e704930c8155ec1
#
_entry.id   4ea632bf762e69ed7e704930c8155ec1
#
_cell.length_a   1.000
_cell.length_b   1.000
_cell.length_c   1.000
_cell.angle_alpha   90.00
_cell.angle_beta   90.00
_cell.angle_gamma   90.00
#
_symmetry.space_group_name_H-M   'P 1'
#
loop_
_entity.id
_entity.type
_entity.pdbx_description
1 polymer ?
#
loop_
_entity_poly.entity_id
_entity_poly.type
_entity_poly.pdbx_seq_one_letter_code
_entity_poly.pdbx_strand_id
1 'polypeptide(L)'
;MGKRSRRRIQPQLPAPAATQATPPPPPSHAIDPERSLLDAIANGELDDHLKALADAVHARRHLIDTVRSATALAQLCIGDHVQINRTISPRYLHGLHGTIIDLDDERATVCLHRPVGRFHTGEIRCPPLTLDKLAKAS
;
A
#
# COMPACT_ATOMS: atom_id res chain seq x y z
N MET A 1 -85.68 5.57 43.63
CA MET A 1 -85.25 5.39 42.25
C MET A 1 -83.89 5.79 42.11
N GLY A 2 -82.92 4.87 42.15
CA GLY A 2 -81.52 5.17 42.10
C GLY A 2 -80.98 5.31 40.65
N LYS A 3 -80.60 6.47 40.28
CA LYS A 3 -79.83 6.65 39.05
C LYS A 3 -78.42 6.20 39.28
N ARG A 4 -78.07 5.04 38.77
CA ARG A 4 -76.73 4.53 38.77
C ARG A 4 -75.98 5.30 37.69
N SER A 5 -75.17 6.23 38.08
CA SER A 5 -74.16 6.81 37.21
C SER A 5 -73.17 5.75 36.77
N ARG A 6 -73.21 5.32 35.56
CA ARG A 6 -72.18 4.51 34.97
C ARG A 6 -71.02 5.40 34.70
N ARG A 7 -70.00 5.39 35.59
CA ARG A 7 -68.70 5.93 35.26
C ARG A 7 -68.19 5.12 34.07
N ARG A 8 -68.15 5.78 32.94
CA ARG A 8 -67.42 5.32 31.78
C ARG A 8 -65.96 5.34 32.16
N ILE A 9 -65.38 4.21 32.45
CA ILE A 9 -63.96 4.08 32.55
C ILE A 9 -63.47 4.19 31.10
N GLN A 10 -62.92 5.34 30.73
CA GLN A 10 -62.18 5.45 29.48
C GLN A 10 -60.94 4.59 29.64
N PRO A 11 -60.73 3.60 28.75
CA PRO A 11 -59.45 2.96 28.72
C PRO A 11 -58.43 4.03 28.41
N GLN A 12 -57.65 4.35 29.39
CA GLN A 12 -56.48 5.21 29.18
C GLN A 12 -55.58 4.41 28.26
N LEU A 13 -55.54 4.82 26.98
CA LEU A 13 -54.56 4.31 26.06
C LEU A 13 -53.21 4.61 26.67
N PRO A 14 -52.32 3.64 26.82
CA PRO A 14 -50.96 3.93 27.19
C PRO A 14 -50.44 4.96 26.20
N ALA A 15 -49.96 6.08 26.71
CA ALA A 15 -49.31 7.03 25.88
C ALA A 15 -48.30 6.27 25.02
N PRO A 16 -48.23 6.50 23.69
CA PRO A 16 -47.24 5.85 22.90
C PRO A 16 -45.89 6.13 23.59
N ALA A 17 -45.25 5.06 24.01
CA ALA A 17 -43.93 5.17 24.59
C ALA A 17 -43.16 6.13 23.68
N ALA A 18 -42.80 7.27 24.24
CA ALA A 18 -42.02 8.24 23.46
C ALA A 18 -40.96 7.43 22.75
N THR A 19 -41.03 7.41 21.44
CA THR A 19 -40.00 6.76 20.63
C THR A 19 -38.75 7.33 21.15
N GLN A 20 -38.03 6.61 21.98
CA GLN A 20 -36.71 7.01 22.36
C GLN A 20 -35.94 7.09 21.04
N ALA A 21 -35.81 8.29 20.53
CA ALA A 21 -34.92 8.52 19.42
C ALA A 21 -33.60 7.92 19.87
N THR A 22 -33.26 6.76 19.32
CA THR A 22 -31.97 6.16 19.54
C THR A 22 -30.99 7.27 19.20
N PRO A 23 -30.17 7.75 20.14
CA PRO A 23 -29.19 8.77 19.79
C PRO A 23 -28.44 8.26 18.59
N PRO A 24 -28.22 9.07 17.55
CA PRO A 24 -27.45 8.64 16.41
C PRO A 24 -26.17 8.03 16.95
N PRO A 25 -25.76 6.83 16.47
CA PRO A 25 -24.53 6.25 16.93
C PRO A 25 -23.47 7.34 16.82
N PRO A 26 -22.65 7.53 17.86
CA PRO A 26 -21.59 8.52 17.79
C PRO A 26 -20.87 8.29 16.46
N PRO A 27 -20.51 9.33 15.72
CA PRO A 27 -19.80 9.13 14.46
C PRO A 27 -18.73 8.14 14.78
N SER A 28 -18.83 6.97 14.18
CA SER A 28 -17.78 5.99 14.26
C SER A 28 -16.58 6.78 13.77
N HIS A 29 -15.80 7.28 14.71
CA HIS A 29 -14.47 7.70 14.36
C HIS A 29 -13.95 6.46 13.69
N ALA A 30 -13.93 6.47 12.35
CA ALA A 30 -13.28 5.44 11.61
C ALA A 30 -11.89 5.40 12.24
N ILE A 31 -11.71 4.45 13.16
CA ILE A 31 -10.43 4.23 13.78
C ILE A 31 -9.57 3.91 12.60
N ASP A 32 -8.77 4.88 12.20
CA ASP A 32 -7.80 4.70 11.15
C ASP A 32 -6.92 3.54 11.62
N PRO A 33 -7.01 2.35 11.03
CA PRO A 33 -6.34 1.16 11.56
C PRO A 33 -4.83 1.37 11.61
N GLU A 34 -4.31 2.21 10.72
CA GLU A 34 -2.91 2.60 10.69
C GLU A 34 -2.53 3.41 11.93
N ARG A 35 -3.32 4.41 12.27
CA ARG A 35 -3.08 5.23 13.46
C ARG A 35 -3.17 4.42 14.74
N SER A 36 -4.15 3.52 14.83
CA SER A 36 -4.33 2.65 16.01
C SER A 36 -3.13 1.72 16.23
N LEU A 37 -2.58 1.13 15.16
CA LEU A 37 -1.40 0.27 15.25
C LEU A 37 -0.15 1.05 15.67
N LEU A 38 0.08 2.20 15.06
CA LEU A 38 1.23 3.05 15.38
C LEU A 38 1.17 3.56 16.82
N ASP A 39 -0.02 3.96 17.30
CA ASP A 39 -0.22 4.38 18.69
C ASP A 39 0.04 3.23 19.66
N ALA A 40 -0.42 2.02 19.37
CA ALA A 40 -0.17 0.83 20.20
C ALA A 40 1.33 0.51 20.28
N ILE A 41 2.06 0.63 19.18
CA ILE A 41 3.52 0.46 19.14
C ILE A 41 4.19 1.56 19.98
N ALA A 42 3.82 2.81 19.78
CA ALA A 42 4.41 3.95 20.49
C ALA A 42 4.16 3.90 22.00
N ASN A 43 3.01 3.39 22.41
CA ASN A 43 2.64 3.25 23.83
C ASN A 43 3.21 2.01 24.51
N GLY A 44 3.92 1.14 23.78
CA GLY A 44 4.52 -0.07 24.33
C GLY A 44 3.55 -1.24 24.53
N GLU A 45 2.32 -1.13 24.05
CA GLU A 45 1.30 -2.19 24.18
C GLU A 45 1.69 -3.48 23.44
N LEU A 46 2.57 -3.38 22.46
CA LEU A 46 3.02 -4.48 21.61
C LEU A 46 4.49 -4.85 21.80
N ASP A 47 5.14 -4.40 22.88
CA ASP A 47 6.57 -4.61 23.10
C ASP A 47 6.99 -6.09 23.01
N ASP A 48 6.19 -6.99 23.55
CA ASP A 48 6.45 -8.43 23.51
C ASP A 48 6.30 -9.02 22.10
N HIS A 49 5.68 -8.28 21.19
CA HIS A 49 5.39 -8.72 19.82
C HIS A 49 6.18 -7.96 18.75
N LEU A 50 7.01 -7.00 19.13
CA LEU A 50 7.70 -6.13 18.16
C LEU A 50 8.56 -6.91 17.19
N LYS A 51 9.25 -7.95 17.64
CA LYS A 51 10.06 -8.80 16.75
C LYS A 51 9.18 -9.52 15.73
N ALA A 52 8.10 -10.14 16.17
CA ALA A 52 7.18 -10.85 15.29
C ALA A 52 6.52 -9.89 14.29
N LEU A 53 6.16 -8.69 14.72
CA LEU A 53 5.64 -7.63 13.85
C LEU A 53 6.67 -7.20 12.81
N ALA A 54 7.90 -6.97 13.24
CA ALA A 54 8.98 -6.58 12.32
C ALA A 54 9.24 -7.67 11.27
N ASP A 55 9.27 -8.93 11.67
CA ASP A 55 9.46 -10.07 10.78
C ASP A 55 8.30 -10.18 9.77
N ALA A 56 7.05 -10.00 10.23
CA ALA A 56 5.87 -10.03 9.38
C ALA A 56 5.86 -8.88 8.38
N VAL A 57 6.20 -7.68 8.82
CA VAL A 57 6.32 -6.50 7.94
C VAL A 57 7.42 -6.72 6.90
N HIS A 58 8.57 -7.24 7.32
CA HIS A 58 9.67 -7.53 6.41
C HIS A 58 9.29 -8.56 5.34
N ALA A 59 8.68 -9.66 5.76
CA ALA A 59 8.19 -10.70 4.85
C ALA A 59 7.16 -10.14 3.85
N ARG A 60 6.24 -9.29 4.31
CA ARG A 60 5.25 -8.67 3.44
C ARG A 60 5.87 -7.70 2.44
N ARG A 61 6.81 -6.88 2.87
CA ARG A 61 7.56 -5.99 1.98
C ARG A 61 8.31 -6.76 0.92
N HIS A 62 9.01 -7.81 1.31
CA HIS A 62 9.73 -8.68 0.38
C HIS A 62 8.79 -9.27 -0.69
N LEU A 63 7.62 -9.76 -0.28
CA LEU A 63 6.61 -10.28 -1.20
C LEU A 63 6.13 -9.21 -2.19
N ILE A 64 5.81 -8.01 -1.68
CA ILE A 64 5.37 -6.89 -2.52
C ILE A 64 6.45 -6.50 -3.53
N ASP A 65 7.70 -6.43 -3.09
CA ASP A 65 8.82 -6.06 -3.96
C ASP A 65 9.08 -7.14 -5.02
N THR A 66 8.94 -8.41 -4.65
CA THR A 66 9.04 -9.53 -5.59
C THR A 66 7.96 -9.45 -6.68
N VAL A 67 6.71 -9.21 -6.29
CA VAL A 67 5.60 -9.06 -7.24
C VAL A 67 5.80 -7.84 -8.15
N ARG A 68 6.22 -6.71 -7.59
CA ARG A 68 6.51 -5.49 -8.34
C ARG A 68 7.65 -5.71 -9.34
N SER A 69 8.71 -6.38 -8.91
CA SER A 69 9.85 -6.72 -9.77
C SER A 69 9.44 -7.62 -10.92
N ALA A 70 8.66 -8.67 -10.65
CA ALA A 70 8.14 -9.56 -11.68
C ALA A 70 7.24 -8.82 -12.67
N THR A 71 6.37 -7.94 -12.19
CA THR A 71 5.49 -7.12 -13.04
C THR A 71 6.30 -6.15 -13.90
N ALA A 72 7.29 -5.49 -13.32
CA ALA A 72 8.19 -4.60 -14.05
C ALA A 72 8.97 -5.36 -15.13
N LEU A 73 9.50 -6.52 -14.78
CA LEU A 73 10.25 -7.37 -15.71
C LEU A 73 9.39 -7.81 -16.90
N ALA A 74 8.13 -8.17 -16.65
CA ALA A 74 7.20 -8.57 -17.69
C ALA A 74 6.87 -7.46 -18.71
N GLN A 75 7.09 -6.20 -18.33
CA GLN A 75 6.88 -5.05 -19.20
C GLN A 75 8.13 -4.67 -20.00
N LEU A 76 9.26 -5.22 -19.67
CA LEU A 76 10.54 -4.96 -20.35
C LEU A 76 10.78 -5.98 -21.46
N CYS A 77 11.33 -5.51 -22.56
CA CYS A 77 11.73 -6.33 -23.68
C CYS A 77 13.17 -6.04 -24.06
N ILE A 78 13.85 -7.05 -24.61
CA ILE A 78 15.17 -6.85 -25.21
C ILE A 78 15.05 -5.82 -26.32
N GLY A 79 15.93 -4.83 -26.35
CA GLY A 79 15.91 -3.72 -27.28
C GLY A 79 15.17 -2.47 -26.79
N ASP A 80 14.50 -2.54 -25.64
CA ASP A 80 13.87 -1.36 -25.05
C ASP A 80 14.92 -0.35 -24.57
N HIS A 81 14.62 0.92 -24.81
CA HIS A 81 15.38 2.02 -24.25
C HIS A 81 14.88 2.31 -22.83
N VAL A 82 15.80 2.38 -21.92
CA VAL A 82 15.50 2.60 -20.49
C VAL A 82 16.39 3.69 -19.91
N GLN A 83 15.89 4.31 -18.86
CA GLN A 83 16.63 5.24 -18.02
C GLN A 83 16.81 4.62 -16.64
N ILE A 84 17.99 4.75 -16.08
CA ILE A 84 18.26 4.29 -14.72
C ILE A 84 17.71 5.33 -13.74
N ASN A 85 16.80 4.90 -12.88
CA ASN A 85 16.20 5.78 -11.90
C ASN A 85 17.05 5.94 -10.64
N ARG A 86 16.57 6.72 -9.68
CA ARG A 86 17.33 7.11 -8.49
C ARG A 86 17.38 6.04 -7.38
N THR A 87 16.75 4.89 -7.58
CA THR A 87 16.70 3.83 -6.57
C THR A 87 17.94 2.94 -6.54
N ILE A 88 18.75 2.99 -7.60
CA ILE A 88 19.99 2.23 -7.68
C ILE A 88 21.17 2.93 -6.98
N SER A 89 22.09 2.14 -6.48
CA SER A 89 23.39 2.60 -6.02
C SER A 89 24.49 2.02 -6.93
N PRO A 90 25.52 2.78 -7.28
CA PRO A 90 25.88 4.13 -6.87
C PRO A 90 25.16 5.26 -7.64
N ARG A 91 25.17 6.46 -7.06
CA ARG A 91 24.42 7.62 -7.58
C ARG A 91 24.86 8.07 -8.98
N TYR A 92 26.10 7.81 -9.38
CA TYR A 92 26.58 8.21 -10.72
C TYR A 92 25.89 7.48 -11.87
N LEU A 93 25.12 6.42 -11.57
CA LEU A 93 24.31 5.71 -12.56
C LEU A 93 22.94 6.38 -12.79
N HIS A 94 22.52 7.28 -11.90
CA HIS A 94 21.21 7.92 -11.99
C HIS A 94 21.06 8.75 -13.26
N GLY A 95 19.96 8.57 -13.95
CA GLY A 95 19.63 9.30 -15.16
C GLY A 95 20.36 8.84 -16.42
N LEU A 96 21.20 7.82 -16.31
CA LEU A 96 21.87 7.26 -17.49
C LEU A 96 20.86 6.48 -18.35
N HIS A 97 21.06 6.58 -19.64
CA HIS A 97 20.25 5.87 -20.63
C HIS A 97 20.99 4.65 -21.15
N GLY A 98 20.23 3.62 -21.45
CA GLY A 98 20.77 2.40 -22.03
C GLY A 98 19.70 1.63 -22.78
N THR A 99 20.12 0.52 -23.34
CA THR A 99 19.26 -0.42 -24.07
C THR A 99 19.33 -1.77 -23.39
N ILE A 100 18.18 -2.41 -23.19
CA ILE A 100 18.13 -3.76 -22.64
C ILE A 100 18.68 -4.75 -23.67
N ILE A 101 19.69 -5.50 -23.28
CA ILE A 101 20.34 -6.50 -24.15
C ILE A 101 20.06 -7.93 -23.72
N ASP A 102 19.70 -8.11 -22.45
CA ASP A 102 19.36 -9.44 -21.90
C ASP A 102 18.40 -9.29 -20.73
N LEU A 103 17.58 -10.31 -20.52
CA LEU A 103 16.62 -10.42 -19.42
C LEU A 103 16.71 -11.81 -18.82
N ASP A 104 16.91 -11.87 -17.51
CA ASP A 104 16.76 -13.10 -16.74
C ASP A 104 15.54 -13.01 -15.79
N ASP A 105 15.32 -14.03 -14.98
CA ASP A 105 14.14 -14.12 -14.11
C ASP A 105 14.08 -13.04 -13.03
N GLU A 106 15.19 -12.39 -12.72
CA GLU A 106 15.30 -11.43 -11.62
C GLU A 106 15.84 -10.06 -12.04
N ARG A 107 16.58 -10.01 -13.15
CA ARG A 107 17.35 -8.82 -13.53
C ARG A 107 17.32 -8.56 -15.03
N ALA A 108 17.56 -7.31 -15.36
CA ALA A 108 17.79 -6.89 -16.73
C ALA A 108 19.25 -6.49 -16.91
N THR A 109 19.84 -6.90 -18.02
CA THR A 109 21.17 -6.44 -18.44
C THR A 109 20.99 -5.28 -19.40
N VAL A 110 21.56 -4.15 -19.06
CA VAL A 110 21.45 -2.91 -19.82
C VAL A 110 22.82 -2.53 -20.37
N CYS A 111 22.87 -2.26 -21.66
CA CYS A 111 24.02 -1.64 -22.29
C CYS A 111 23.85 -0.13 -22.23
N LEU A 112 24.68 0.53 -21.44
CA LEU A 112 24.68 1.98 -21.30
C LEU A 112 25.16 2.65 -22.58
N HIS A 113 24.52 3.75 -22.96
CA HIS A 113 24.94 4.55 -24.12
C HIS A 113 26.27 5.24 -23.88
N ARG A 114 26.65 5.44 -22.61
CA ARG A 114 27.95 5.99 -22.21
C ARG A 114 28.54 5.13 -21.10
N PRO A 115 29.72 4.53 -21.31
CA PRO A 115 30.43 3.84 -20.23
C PRO A 115 30.78 4.81 -19.11
N VAL A 116 30.57 4.40 -17.85
CA VAL A 116 30.79 5.24 -16.69
C VAL A 116 31.47 4.46 -15.58
N GLY A 117 32.47 5.07 -14.97
CA GLY A 117 33.16 4.53 -13.80
C GLY A 117 33.78 3.16 -14.06
N ARG A 118 33.50 2.18 -13.21
CA ARG A 118 34.00 0.81 -13.34
C ARG A 118 33.29 -0.03 -14.42
N PHE A 119 32.24 0.52 -15.02
CA PHE A 119 31.48 -0.16 -16.09
C PHE A 119 31.98 0.28 -17.47
N HIS A 120 33.25 0.00 -17.75
CA HIS A 120 33.87 0.41 -19.03
C HIS A 120 33.35 -0.35 -20.24
N THR A 121 32.80 -1.53 -20.01
CA THR A 121 32.09 -2.29 -21.06
C THR A 121 30.73 -1.70 -21.39
N GLY A 122 30.22 -0.81 -20.51
CA GLY A 122 28.90 -0.23 -20.63
C GLY A 122 27.77 -1.18 -20.21
N GLU A 123 28.05 -2.43 -19.85
CA GLU A 123 27.05 -3.40 -19.47
C GLU A 123 26.86 -3.42 -17.95
N ILE A 124 25.60 -3.31 -17.51
CA ILE A 124 25.24 -3.42 -16.10
C ILE A 124 24.03 -4.32 -15.95
N ARG A 125 23.99 -5.07 -14.86
CA ARG A 125 22.82 -5.87 -14.44
C ARG A 125 22.10 -5.13 -13.34
N CYS A 126 20.83 -4.81 -13.60
CA CYS A 126 20.00 -4.02 -12.70
C CYS A 126 18.71 -4.77 -12.34
N PRO A 127 18.20 -4.57 -11.12
CA PRO A 127 16.83 -4.95 -10.81
C PRO A 127 15.83 -4.19 -11.71
N PRO A 128 14.74 -4.81 -12.15
CA PRO A 128 13.80 -4.19 -13.09
C PRO A 128 13.14 -2.91 -12.53
N LEU A 129 12.97 -2.81 -11.22
CA LEU A 129 12.42 -1.63 -10.56
C LEU A 129 13.31 -0.38 -10.62
N THR A 130 14.58 -0.56 -10.98
CA THR A 130 15.53 0.56 -11.15
C THR A 130 15.54 1.14 -12.55
N LEU A 131 14.73 0.58 -13.44
CA LEU A 131 14.66 0.93 -14.85
C LEU A 131 13.32 1.54 -15.21
N ASP A 132 13.35 2.74 -15.76
CA ASP A 132 12.18 3.40 -16.31
C ASP A 132 12.21 3.26 -17.83
N LYS A 133 11.20 2.59 -18.37
CA LYS A 133 11.07 2.42 -19.82
C LYS A 133 10.79 3.76 -20.47
N LEU A 134 11.62 4.13 -21.43
CA LEU A 134 11.42 5.32 -22.23
C LEU A 134 10.43 5.02 -23.37
N ALA A 135 9.53 5.95 -23.62
CA ALA A 135 8.65 5.85 -24.76
C ALA A 135 9.49 5.77 -26.04
N LYS A 136 9.18 4.81 -26.92
CA LYS A 136 9.77 4.80 -28.25
C LYS A 136 9.45 6.14 -28.91
N ALA A 137 10.50 6.90 -29.17
CA ALA A 137 10.36 8.01 -30.10
C ALA A 137 10.05 7.41 -31.49
N SER A 138 8.82 7.59 -31.90
CA SER A 138 8.39 7.25 -33.26
C SER A 138 8.86 8.30 -34.24
#